data_920d777480eb9ae0f88ef52a5e3830ec
#
_entry.id   920d777480eb9ae0f88ef52a5e3830ec
#
_cell.length_a   1.000
_cell.length_b   1.000
_cell.length_c   1.000
_cell.angle_alpha   90.00
_cell.angle_beta   90.00
_cell.angle_gamma   90.00
#
_symmetry.space_group_name_H-M   'P 1'
#
loop_
_entity.id
_entity.type
_entity.pdbx_description
1 polymer ?
#
loop_
_entity_poly.entity_id
_entity_poly.type
_entity_poly.pdbx_seq_one_letter_code
_entity_poly.pdbx_strand_id
1 'polypeptide(L)'
;MRFKVDFLVIGSGIAGLSYALKVADYGKVCILTKSDASECSTKYAQGGIAAVMYDNDSYEKHINDTLIAGAGLCDLESVKITITESTDRIKELIEWGSNFDKKQTGTYDLAK
;
A
#
# COMPACT_ATOMS: atom_id res chain seq x y z
N MET A 1 24.38 21.94 9.25
CA MET A 1 23.07 22.02 9.88
C MET A 1 22.73 20.69 10.54
N ARG A 2 22.24 20.66 11.76
CA ARG A 2 21.91 19.42 12.49
C ARG A 2 20.44 19.46 12.90
N PHE A 3 19.67 18.45 12.49
CA PHE A 3 18.28 18.27 12.92
C PHE A 3 18.19 17.17 13.97
N LYS A 4 17.34 17.36 14.97
CA LYS A 4 17.02 16.34 15.96
C LYS A 4 15.56 15.94 15.76
N VAL A 5 15.35 14.66 15.46
CA VAL A 5 14.03 14.06 15.23
C VAL A 5 13.93 12.75 15.98
N ASP A 6 12.71 12.30 16.23
CA ASP A 6 12.45 11.04 16.92
C ASP A 6 12.42 9.87 15.91
N PHE A 7 11.95 10.16 14.70
CA PHE A 7 11.83 9.17 13.60
C PHE A 7 12.43 9.73 12.33
N LEU A 8 13.36 9.00 11.73
CA LEU A 8 13.92 9.28 10.41
C LEU A 8 13.44 8.24 9.41
N VAL A 9 12.72 8.69 8.39
CA VAL A 9 12.23 7.86 7.29
C VAL A 9 13.06 8.16 6.04
N ILE A 10 13.65 7.14 5.44
CA ILE A 10 14.43 7.28 4.22
C ILE A 10 13.60 6.78 3.05
N GLY A 11 13.18 7.71 2.19
CA GLY A 11 12.33 7.45 1.03
C GLY A 11 10.89 7.92 1.21
N SER A 12 10.30 8.46 0.15
CA SER A 12 8.95 9.01 0.10
C SER A 12 7.96 8.16 -0.69
N GLY A 13 8.26 6.88 -0.89
CA GLY A 13 7.31 5.92 -1.44
C GLY A 13 6.19 5.57 -0.45
N ILE A 14 5.21 4.78 -0.89
CA ILE A 14 4.04 4.44 -0.08
C ILE A 14 4.41 3.84 1.29
N ALA A 15 5.43 2.99 1.38
CA ALA A 15 5.87 2.39 2.63
C ALA A 15 6.41 3.44 3.61
N GLY A 16 7.28 4.35 3.14
CA GLY A 16 7.84 5.42 3.96
C GLY A 16 6.77 6.40 4.44
N LEU A 17 5.87 6.82 3.56
CA LEU A 17 4.78 7.73 3.91
C LEU A 17 3.78 7.08 4.87
N SER A 18 3.41 5.83 4.67
CA SER A 18 2.52 5.09 5.58
C SER A 18 3.13 4.95 6.97
N TYR A 19 4.42 4.62 7.05
CA TYR A 19 5.12 4.58 8.33
C TYR A 19 5.15 5.97 8.99
N ALA A 20 5.51 7.01 8.23
CA ALA A 20 5.58 8.37 8.75
C ALA A 20 4.24 8.84 9.34
N LEU A 21 3.12 8.57 8.66
CA LEU A 21 1.78 8.87 9.15
C LEU A 21 1.47 8.13 10.46
N LYS A 22 1.82 6.85 10.55
CA LYS A 22 1.57 6.04 11.76
C LYS A 22 2.36 6.50 12.97
N VAL A 23 3.57 7.03 12.79
CA VAL A 23 4.42 7.46 13.92
C VAL A 23 4.32 8.96 14.22
N ALA A 24 3.60 9.73 13.41
CA ALA A 24 3.50 11.19 13.55
C ALA A 24 2.89 11.62 14.89
N ASP A 25 2.00 10.82 15.46
CA ASP A 25 1.38 11.09 16.77
C ASP A 25 2.33 10.81 17.96
N TYR A 26 3.45 10.12 17.71
CA TYR A 26 4.40 9.69 18.74
C TYR A 26 5.64 10.57 18.84
N GLY A 27 5.90 11.44 17.84
CA GLY A 27 7.07 12.30 17.86
C GLY A 27 7.35 13.02 16.55
N LYS A 28 8.47 13.71 16.49
CA LYS A 28 8.91 14.47 15.32
C LYS A 28 9.42 13.51 14.24
N VAL A 29 8.78 13.56 13.08
CA VAL A 29 9.16 12.75 11.92
C VAL A 29 9.91 13.61 10.90
N CYS A 30 10.98 13.06 10.36
CA CYS A 30 11.68 13.61 9.19
C CYS A 30 11.69 12.58 8.07
N ILE A 31 11.27 13.00 6.89
CA ILE A 31 11.36 12.17 5.68
C ILE A 31 12.51 12.72 4.83
N LEU A 32 13.51 11.87 4.60
CA LEU A 32 14.66 12.19 3.75
C LEU A 32 14.45 11.57 2.36
N THR A 33 14.51 12.40 1.33
CA THR A 33 14.38 11.98 -0.07
C THR A 33 15.61 12.41 -0.86
N LYS A 34 15.91 11.71 -1.96
CA LYS A 34 17.02 12.07 -2.86
C LYS A 34 16.69 13.22 -3.83
N SER A 35 15.41 13.51 -3.99
CA SER A 35 14.87 14.58 -4.83
C SER A 35 13.57 15.11 -4.22
N ASP A 36 12.67 15.70 -5.00
CA ASP A 36 11.37 16.12 -4.51
C ASP A 36 10.60 14.94 -3.88
N ALA A 37 9.86 15.21 -2.81
CA ALA A 37 9.14 14.18 -2.07
C ALA A 37 8.15 13.37 -2.94
N SER A 38 7.65 13.97 -4.01
CA SER A 38 6.76 13.33 -4.97
C SER A 38 7.48 12.43 -5.99
N GLU A 39 8.82 12.52 -6.10
CA GLU A 39 9.60 11.73 -7.07
C GLU A 39 9.89 10.33 -6.53
N CYS A 40 8.92 9.42 -6.71
CA CYS A 40 9.01 8.04 -6.26
C CYS A 40 8.26 7.09 -7.21
N SER A 41 8.59 5.80 -7.13
CA SER A 41 7.94 4.77 -7.95
C SER A 41 6.42 4.71 -7.72
N THR A 42 5.95 5.05 -6.53
CA THR A 42 4.52 5.10 -6.21
C THR A 42 3.77 6.13 -7.04
N LYS A 43 4.37 7.31 -7.30
CA LYS A 43 3.79 8.35 -8.16
C LYS A 43 3.62 7.88 -9.61
N TYR A 44 4.56 7.08 -10.09
CA TYR A 44 4.60 6.61 -11.47
C TYR A 44 3.96 5.22 -11.64
N ALA A 45 3.48 4.60 -10.56
CA ALA A 45 2.74 3.36 -10.64
C ALA A 45 1.45 3.55 -11.44
N GLN A 46 1.21 2.63 -12.37
CA GLN A 46 0.00 2.60 -13.20
C GLN A 46 -0.80 1.34 -12.91
N GLY A 47 -2.11 1.42 -13.05
CA GLY A 47 -3.02 0.31 -12.81
C GLY A 47 -3.64 0.33 -11.42
N GLY A 48 -4.28 -0.78 -11.09
CA GLY A 48 -4.99 -0.94 -9.83
C GLY A 48 -4.15 -1.59 -8.73
N ILE A 49 -4.77 -1.75 -7.58
CA ILE A 49 -4.28 -2.55 -6.46
C ILE A 49 -5.13 -3.82 -6.40
N ALA A 50 -4.48 -4.98 -6.40
CA ALA A 50 -5.16 -6.26 -6.22
C ALA A 50 -5.43 -6.51 -4.74
N ALA A 51 -6.69 -6.67 -4.38
CA ALA A 51 -7.12 -7.01 -3.02
C ALA A 51 -8.52 -7.62 -3.01
N VAL A 52 -8.78 -8.44 -2.01
CA VAL A 52 -10.11 -9.01 -1.76
C VAL A 52 -10.97 -7.95 -1.07
N MET A 53 -11.92 -7.35 -1.80
CA MET A 53 -12.75 -6.26 -1.28
C MET A 53 -14.22 -6.61 -1.13
N TYR A 54 -14.69 -7.73 -1.72
CA TYR A 54 -16.09 -8.14 -1.73
C TYR A 54 -16.26 -9.63 -1.59
N ASP A 55 -17.45 -10.07 -1.19
CA ASP A 55 -17.81 -11.45 -0.83
C ASP A 55 -17.75 -12.47 -2.00
N ASN A 56 -17.66 -11.99 -3.24
CA ASN A 56 -17.54 -12.87 -4.42
C ASN A 56 -16.09 -13.29 -4.73
N ASP A 57 -15.14 -12.82 -3.96
CA ASP A 57 -13.73 -13.18 -4.02
C ASP A 57 -13.26 -13.80 -2.71
N SER A 58 -12.08 -14.43 -2.69
CA SER A 58 -11.52 -15.00 -1.49
C SER A 58 -9.99 -14.85 -1.44
N TYR A 59 -9.47 -14.79 -0.22
CA TYR A 59 -8.02 -14.77 -0.01
C TYR A 59 -7.34 -16.01 -0.58
N GLU A 60 -7.98 -17.18 -0.49
CA GLU A 60 -7.46 -18.45 -0.99
C GLU A 60 -7.29 -18.42 -2.52
N LYS A 61 -8.30 -17.90 -3.24
CA LYS A 61 -8.20 -17.72 -4.71
C LYS A 61 -7.06 -16.78 -5.05
N HIS A 62 -7.01 -15.62 -4.42
CA HIS A 62 -5.98 -14.63 -4.70
C HIS A 62 -4.58 -15.15 -4.39
N ILE A 63 -4.39 -15.87 -3.27
CA ILE A 63 -3.12 -16.54 -2.94
C ILE A 63 -2.73 -17.52 -4.03
N ASN A 64 -3.66 -18.39 -4.42
CA ASN A 64 -3.41 -19.40 -5.45
C ASN A 64 -3.03 -18.77 -6.79
N ASP A 65 -3.77 -17.77 -7.24
CA ASP A 65 -3.50 -17.06 -8.50
C ASP A 65 -2.13 -16.37 -8.47
N THR A 66 -1.77 -15.80 -7.32
CA THR A 66 -0.45 -15.17 -7.12
C THR A 66 0.68 -16.20 -7.20
N LEU A 67 0.50 -17.38 -6.60
CA LEU A 67 1.49 -18.47 -6.65
C LEU A 67 1.66 -19.01 -8.07
N ILE A 68 0.55 -19.17 -8.81
CA ILE A 68 0.58 -19.60 -10.21
C ILE A 68 1.32 -18.57 -11.07
N ALA A 69 0.95 -17.29 -10.96
CA ALA A 69 1.58 -16.21 -11.70
C ALA A 69 3.08 -16.06 -11.38
N GLY A 70 3.45 -16.32 -10.14
CA GLY A 70 4.83 -16.26 -9.68
C GLY A 70 5.73 -17.42 -10.13
N ALA A 71 5.14 -18.47 -10.75
CA ALA A 71 5.87 -19.58 -11.38
C ALA A 71 6.96 -20.22 -10.50
N GLY A 72 6.70 -20.38 -9.21
CA GLY A 72 7.62 -20.98 -8.22
C GLY A 72 8.64 -20.04 -7.61
N LEU A 73 8.59 -18.73 -7.92
CA LEU A 73 9.48 -17.71 -7.33
C LEU A 73 8.92 -17.08 -6.05
N CYS A 74 7.65 -17.38 -5.71
CA CYS A 74 6.99 -16.80 -4.54
C CYS A 74 7.40 -17.50 -3.25
N ASP A 75 7.62 -16.71 -2.20
CA ASP A 75 7.59 -17.20 -0.83
C ASP A 75 6.13 -17.27 -0.33
N LEU A 76 5.68 -18.45 0.06
CA LEU A 76 4.28 -18.69 0.42
C LEU A 76 3.82 -17.85 1.61
N GLU A 77 4.64 -17.73 2.65
CA GLU A 77 4.28 -16.97 3.85
C GLU A 77 4.18 -15.47 3.55
N SER A 78 5.10 -14.93 2.76
CA SER A 78 5.05 -13.54 2.31
C SER A 78 3.80 -13.27 1.47
N VAL A 79 3.41 -14.18 0.59
CA VAL A 79 2.18 -14.07 -0.21
C VAL A 79 0.95 -14.06 0.68
N LYS A 80 0.86 -14.99 1.64
CA LYS A 80 -0.26 -15.07 2.58
C LYS A 80 -0.40 -13.77 3.37
N ILE A 81 0.66 -13.30 4.02
CA ILE A 81 0.65 -12.07 4.81
C ILE A 81 0.20 -10.89 3.95
N THR A 82 0.81 -10.71 2.78
CA THR A 82 0.51 -9.60 1.88
C THR A 82 -0.97 -9.59 1.46
N ILE A 83 -1.52 -10.75 1.11
CA ILE A 83 -2.90 -10.83 0.61
C ILE A 83 -3.90 -10.72 1.74
N THR A 84 -3.70 -11.41 2.86
CA THR A 84 -4.66 -11.38 3.97
C THR A 84 -4.73 -10.02 4.67
N GLU A 85 -3.63 -9.26 4.71
CA GLU A 85 -3.62 -7.92 5.28
C GLU A 85 -4.05 -6.82 4.28
N SER A 86 -4.11 -7.11 2.98
CA SER A 86 -4.30 -6.11 1.93
C SER A 86 -5.57 -5.29 2.09
N THR A 87 -6.68 -5.92 2.45
CA THR A 87 -7.99 -5.28 2.62
C THR A 87 -7.93 -4.19 3.69
N ASP A 88 -7.31 -4.46 4.83
CA ASP A 88 -7.19 -3.49 5.92
C ASP A 88 -6.22 -2.36 5.56
N ARG A 89 -5.13 -2.69 4.85
CA ARG A 89 -4.18 -1.66 4.37
C ARG A 89 -4.83 -0.72 3.36
N ILE A 90 -5.70 -1.22 2.48
CA ILE A 90 -6.44 -0.36 1.53
C ILE A 90 -7.45 0.51 2.26
N LYS A 91 -8.16 -0.01 3.26
CA LYS A 91 -9.04 0.80 4.10
C LYS A 91 -8.30 1.94 4.80
N GLU A 92 -7.11 1.67 5.37
CA GLU A 92 -6.26 2.72 5.95
C GLU A 92 -5.91 3.81 4.91
N LEU A 93 -5.53 3.43 3.69
CA LEU A 93 -5.23 4.40 2.64
C LEU A 93 -6.45 5.28 2.31
N ILE A 94 -7.65 4.69 2.27
CA ILE A 94 -8.90 5.42 2.05
C ILE A 94 -9.17 6.40 3.20
N GLU A 95 -8.99 5.98 4.44
CA GLU A 95 -9.13 6.82 5.63
C GLU A 95 -8.15 7.99 5.62
N TRP A 96 -6.94 7.79 5.10
CA TRP A 96 -5.94 8.85 4.92
C TRP A 96 -6.20 9.75 3.70
N GLY A 97 -7.28 9.51 2.96
CA GLY A 97 -7.75 10.38 1.89
C GLY A 97 -7.33 9.94 0.47
N SER A 98 -6.86 8.70 0.29
CA SER A 98 -6.62 8.17 -1.06
C SER A 98 -7.91 8.03 -1.83
N ASN A 99 -7.95 8.60 -3.04
CA ASN A 99 -9.10 8.53 -3.92
C ASN A 99 -8.93 7.39 -4.93
N PHE A 100 -9.68 6.32 -4.74
CA PHE A 100 -9.81 5.24 -5.72
C PHE A 100 -11.01 5.50 -6.62
N ASP A 101 -10.93 5.04 -7.87
CA ASP A 101 -12.01 5.19 -8.84
C ASP A 101 -13.28 4.49 -8.36
N LYS A 102 -14.41 5.15 -8.58
CA LYS A 102 -15.73 4.67 -8.19
C LYS A 102 -16.64 4.63 -9.40
N LYS A 103 -17.52 3.64 -9.43
CA LYS A 103 -18.65 3.58 -10.36
C LYS A 103 -19.64 4.70 -10.07
N GLN A 104 -20.54 4.97 -11.02
CA GLN A 104 -21.63 5.94 -10.82
C GLN A 104 -22.53 5.59 -9.62
N THR A 105 -22.55 4.32 -9.20
CA THR A 105 -23.28 3.83 -8.02
C THR A 105 -22.59 4.18 -6.69
N GLY A 106 -21.38 4.75 -6.71
CA GLY A 106 -20.60 5.06 -5.53
C GLY A 106 -19.74 3.91 -4.99
N THR A 107 -19.87 2.71 -5.52
CA THR A 107 -18.99 1.57 -5.21
C THR A 107 -17.65 1.69 -5.93
N TYR A 108 -16.58 1.12 -5.37
CA TYR A 108 -15.27 1.10 -6.03
C TYR A 108 -15.32 0.38 -7.37
N ASP A 109 -14.58 0.93 -8.34
CA ASP A 109 -14.47 0.29 -9.65
C ASP A 109 -13.43 -0.83 -9.55
N LEU A 110 -13.90 -2.07 -9.70
CA LEU A 110 -13.05 -3.27 -9.64
C LEU A 110 -12.84 -3.82 -11.04
N ALA A 111 -11.63 -4.31 -11.28
CA ALA A 111 -11.37 -5.14 -12.46
C ALA A 111 -12.28 -6.38 -12.44
N LYS A 112 -12.73 -6.79 -13.63
CA LYS A 112 -13.53 -8.01 -13.80
C LYS A 112 -12.64 -9.23 -13.95
#